data_236430828486fe8bc8cfe5fcfa5c7590
#
_entry.id   236430828486fe8bc8cfe5fcfa5c7590
#
_cell.length_a   1.000
_cell.length_b   1.000
_cell.length_c   1.000
_cell.angle_alpha   90.00
_cell.angle_beta   90.00
_cell.angle_gamma   90.00
#
_symmetry.space_group_name_H-M   'P 1'
#
loop_
_entity.id
_entity.type
_entity.pdbx_description
1 polymer ?
#
loop_
_entity_poly.entity_id
_entity_poly.type
_entity_poly.pdbx_seq_one_letter_code
_entity_poly.pdbx_strand_id
1 'polypeptide(L)'
;MPDDLKPLALILIKDKLRDNVNETVKYFKEQGVTLKVISGDSVKTVKNIALDTGIEGAENAIDMSTVTTDKELEDAAERCNVFGRVTPAQKKKLVVALKKHGHSVAMTGDGVNDVLALKEADCSVAMASGSDAARNVSQLVLVNNDFGAMPSVVAEGRRTINNLERSSALYLVKTIYSVILSIFFIFFRTGYPFEPIQLTLVGALTVGLPSFVLALQPNKDIVKGNFTVNIIARSLPTAFCISADTILPVSYTHLTLPTKLE
;
A
#
# COMPACT_ATOMS: atom_id res chain seq x y z
N MET A 1 -48.13 28.57 -19.14
CA MET A 1 -47.73 28.83 -17.75
C MET A 1 -48.53 30.04 -17.29
N PRO A 2 -49.01 30.06 -16.04
CA PRO A 2 -49.71 31.26 -15.54
C PRO A 2 -48.73 32.44 -15.51
N ASP A 3 -49.14 33.57 -16.06
CA ASP A 3 -48.30 34.77 -16.24
C ASP A 3 -48.04 35.57 -14.94
N ASP A 4 -48.56 35.09 -13.79
CA ASP A 4 -48.50 35.78 -12.47
C ASP A 4 -47.71 35.03 -11.38
N LEU A 5 -46.69 34.28 -11.74
CA LEU A 5 -45.85 33.60 -10.75
C LEU A 5 -44.90 34.58 -10.09
N LYS A 6 -45.07 34.84 -8.79
CA LYS A 6 -44.13 35.65 -7.97
C LYS A 6 -43.24 34.68 -7.19
N PRO A 7 -41.91 34.89 -7.21
CA PRO A 7 -41.02 34.08 -6.37
C PRO A 7 -41.30 34.38 -4.89
N LEU A 8 -41.61 33.34 -4.11
CA LEU A 8 -41.91 33.44 -2.68
C LEU A 8 -40.70 33.30 -1.79
N ALA A 9 -39.76 32.46 -2.19
CA ALA A 9 -38.56 32.19 -1.40
C ALA A 9 -37.48 31.57 -2.26
N LEU A 10 -36.19 31.82 -1.86
CA LEU A 10 -35.02 31.13 -2.36
C LEU A 10 -34.47 30.25 -1.26
N ILE A 11 -34.41 28.94 -1.49
CA ILE A 11 -33.82 27.97 -0.54
C ILE A 11 -32.41 27.66 -1.00
N LEU A 12 -31.41 28.01 -0.19
CA LEU A 12 -30.02 27.61 -0.38
C LEU A 12 -29.74 26.35 0.44
N ILE A 13 -29.34 25.29 -0.26
CA ILE A 13 -28.87 24.05 0.37
C ILE A 13 -27.35 24.02 0.22
N LYS A 14 -26.63 23.90 1.35
CA LYS A 14 -25.17 23.73 1.38
C LYS A 14 -24.87 22.48 2.20
N ASP A 15 -24.08 21.56 1.64
CA ASP A 15 -23.60 20.41 2.36
C ASP A 15 -22.63 20.85 3.47
N LYS A 16 -22.75 20.20 4.64
CA LYS A 16 -21.84 20.39 5.74
C LYS A 16 -20.63 19.45 5.55
N LEU A 17 -19.44 20.04 5.43
CA LEU A 17 -18.20 19.27 5.47
C LEU A 17 -18.05 18.58 6.83
N ARG A 18 -17.46 17.39 6.85
CA ARG A 18 -17.13 16.68 8.08
C ARG A 18 -15.98 17.39 8.77
N ASP A 19 -15.99 17.43 10.09
CA ASP A 19 -15.05 18.23 10.90
C ASP A 19 -13.58 17.80 10.74
N ASN A 20 -13.32 16.51 10.38
CA ASN A 20 -11.98 15.94 10.24
C ASN A 20 -11.41 15.93 8.79
N VAL A 21 -12.13 16.47 7.82
CA VAL A 21 -11.70 16.43 6.40
C VAL A 21 -10.38 17.14 6.18
N ASN A 22 -10.24 18.36 6.73
CA ASN A 22 -9.03 19.17 6.54
C ASN A 22 -7.78 18.52 7.12
N GLU A 23 -7.91 17.86 8.29
CA GLU A 23 -6.81 17.10 8.91
C GLU A 23 -6.40 15.91 8.05
N THR A 24 -7.38 15.19 7.51
CA THR A 24 -7.14 14.04 6.64
C THR A 24 -6.47 14.47 5.32
N VAL A 25 -6.93 15.55 4.69
CA VAL A 25 -6.32 16.12 3.47
C VAL A 25 -4.87 16.53 3.75
N LYS A 26 -4.62 17.23 4.86
CA LYS A 26 -3.27 17.63 5.28
C LYS A 26 -2.37 16.43 5.50
N TYR A 27 -2.86 15.39 6.19
CA TYR A 27 -2.11 14.15 6.39
C TYR A 27 -1.66 13.54 5.06
N PHE A 28 -2.55 13.37 4.09
CA PHE A 28 -2.19 12.79 2.80
C PHE A 28 -1.18 13.65 2.03
N LYS A 29 -1.33 14.97 2.08
CA LYS A 29 -0.36 15.89 1.49
C LYS A 29 1.04 15.70 2.11
N GLU A 30 1.14 15.62 3.44
CA GLU A 30 2.40 15.38 4.16
C GLU A 30 3.01 14.01 3.83
N GLN A 31 2.18 13.04 3.42
CA GLN A 31 2.64 11.73 2.94
C GLN A 31 3.04 11.71 1.45
N GLY A 32 3.00 12.84 0.77
CA GLY A 32 3.32 12.95 -0.66
C GLY A 32 2.25 12.34 -1.58
N VAL A 33 1.00 12.24 -1.10
CA VAL A 33 -0.13 11.74 -1.89
C VAL A 33 -0.85 12.91 -2.55
N THR A 34 -0.97 12.87 -3.87
CA THR A 34 -1.78 13.82 -4.63
C THR A 34 -3.25 13.41 -4.57
N LEU A 35 -4.08 14.28 -4.00
CA LEU A 35 -5.53 14.06 -3.94
C LEU A 35 -6.20 14.61 -5.19
N LYS A 36 -7.06 13.81 -5.81
CA LYS A 36 -7.88 14.20 -6.97
C LYS A 36 -9.35 13.96 -6.66
N VAL A 37 -10.18 14.96 -6.97
CA VAL A 37 -11.63 14.90 -6.74
C VAL A 37 -12.35 14.61 -8.04
N ILE A 38 -13.13 13.54 -8.08
CA ILE A 38 -13.85 13.07 -9.27
C ILE A 38 -15.34 12.98 -8.92
N SER A 39 -16.16 13.89 -9.47
CA SER A 39 -17.61 13.93 -9.19
C SER A 39 -18.45 14.04 -10.46
N GLY A 40 -19.68 13.52 -10.38
CA GLY A 40 -20.71 13.75 -11.39
C GLY A 40 -21.33 15.16 -11.33
N ASP A 41 -21.08 15.92 -10.24
CA ASP A 41 -21.64 17.25 -10.02
C ASP A 41 -20.95 18.32 -10.88
N SER A 42 -21.53 19.55 -10.85
CA SER A 42 -20.96 20.66 -11.60
C SER A 42 -19.56 20.98 -11.14
N VAL A 43 -18.67 21.31 -12.07
CA VAL A 43 -17.26 21.70 -11.78
C VAL A 43 -17.18 22.81 -10.75
N LYS A 44 -18.07 23.80 -10.82
CA LYS A 44 -18.10 24.94 -9.89
C LYS A 44 -18.33 24.48 -8.44
N THR A 45 -19.27 23.55 -8.24
CA THR A 45 -19.58 23.00 -6.92
C THR A 45 -18.39 22.20 -6.37
N VAL A 46 -17.86 21.27 -7.18
CA VAL A 46 -16.75 20.40 -6.79
C VAL A 46 -15.47 21.20 -6.51
N LYS A 47 -15.18 22.21 -7.34
CA LYS A 47 -14.04 23.11 -7.15
C LYS A 47 -14.13 23.89 -5.83
N ASN A 48 -15.29 24.45 -5.51
CA ASN A 48 -15.46 25.19 -4.27
C ASN A 48 -15.26 24.29 -3.05
N ILE A 49 -15.80 23.06 -3.07
CA ILE A 49 -15.61 22.07 -1.99
C ILE A 49 -14.12 21.70 -1.87
N ALA A 50 -13.44 21.47 -2.99
CA ALA A 50 -12.02 21.13 -2.99
C ALA A 50 -11.14 22.28 -2.43
N LEU A 51 -11.47 23.54 -2.74
CA LEU A 51 -10.81 24.71 -2.17
C LEU A 51 -11.07 24.84 -0.67
N ASP A 52 -12.34 24.69 -0.24
CA ASP A 52 -12.74 24.76 1.17
C ASP A 52 -12.08 23.67 2.02
N THR A 53 -11.75 22.50 1.42
CA THR A 53 -11.08 21.38 2.08
C THR A 53 -9.56 21.43 2.00
N GLY A 54 -8.97 22.41 1.32
CA GLY A 54 -7.52 22.59 1.22
C GLY A 54 -6.82 21.60 0.29
N ILE A 55 -7.52 21.04 -0.70
CA ILE A 55 -6.92 20.18 -1.73
C ILE A 55 -5.99 20.99 -2.60
N GLU A 56 -4.75 20.57 -2.73
CA GLU A 56 -3.72 21.24 -3.53
C GLU A 56 -4.05 21.17 -5.02
N GLY A 57 -3.88 22.29 -5.71
CA GLY A 57 -4.20 22.38 -7.14
C GLY A 57 -5.69 22.33 -7.45
N ALA A 58 -6.57 22.63 -6.48
CA ALA A 58 -8.02 22.69 -6.68
C ALA A 58 -8.44 23.76 -7.70
N GLU A 59 -7.58 24.74 -7.96
CA GLU A 59 -7.79 25.73 -9.03
C GLU A 59 -7.85 25.08 -10.42
N ASN A 60 -7.09 24.00 -10.63
CA ASN A 60 -7.02 23.24 -11.87
C ASN A 60 -8.21 22.29 -11.98
N ALA A 61 -9.37 22.85 -12.25
CA ALA A 61 -10.62 22.12 -12.39
C ALA A 61 -11.04 22.02 -13.86
N ILE A 62 -11.58 20.88 -14.26
CA ILE A 62 -12.04 20.62 -15.62
C ILE A 62 -13.46 20.07 -15.66
N ASP A 63 -14.23 20.49 -16.67
CA ASP A 63 -15.54 19.94 -17.00
C ASP A 63 -15.38 18.76 -17.96
N MET A 64 -15.63 17.55 -17.47
CA MET A 64 -15.44 16.33 -18.26
C MET A 64 -16.50 16.16 -19.36
N SER A 65 -17.56 16.95 -19.36
CA SER A 65 -18.52 16.99 -20.47
C SER A 65 -17.94 17.62 -21.74
N THR A 66 -16.89 18.42 -21.62
CA THR A 66 -16.19 19.06 -22.76
C THR A 66 -15.05 18.23 -23.32
N VAL A 67 -14.63 17.19 -22.60
CA VAL A 67 -13.53 16.30 -22.99
C VAL A 67 -14.08 15.23 -23.93
N THR A 68 -13.64 15.24 -25.18
CA THR A 68 -14.17 14.36 -26.25
C THR A 68 -13.23 13.25 -26.65
N THR A 69 -11.93 13.46 -26.48
CA THR A 69 -10.89 12.48 -26.89
C THR A 69 -10.20 11.83 -25.70
N ASP A 70 -9.71 10.59 -25.89
CA ASP A 70 -8.94 9.90 -24.86
C ASP A 70 -7.62 10.60 -24.54
N LYS A 71 -7.01 11.26 -25.52
CA LYS A 71 -5.79 12.05 -25.32
C LYS A 71 -6.02 13.27 -24.42
N GLU A 72 -7.11 14.02 -24.67
CA GLU A 72 -7.49 15.13 -23.79
C GLU A 72 -7.75 14.67 -22.36
N LEU A 73 -8.35 13.46 -22.21
CA LEU A 73 -8.60 12.87 -20.91
C LEU A 73 -7.29 12.48 -20.20
N GLU A 74 -6.33 11.88 -20.91
CA GLU A 74 -5.00 11.54 -20.38
C GLU A 74 -4.25 12.81 -19.94
N ASP A 75 -4.23 13.85 -20.78
CA ASP A 75 -3.62 15.15 -20.44
C ASP A 75 -4.30 15.82 -19.24
N ALA A 76 -5.63 15.73 -19.14
CA ALA A 76 -6.38 16.28 -18.02
C ALA A 76 -6.10 15.50 -16.72
N ALA A 77 -5.96 14.15 -16.78
CA ALA A 77 -5.65 13.32 -15.64
C ALA A 77 -4.35 13.75 -14.93
N GLU A 78 -3.34 14.18 -15.69
CA GLU A 78 -2.08 14.69 -15.12
C GLU A 78 -2.19 16.11 -14.56
N ARG A 79 -2.78 17.02 -15.34
CA ARG A 79 -2.74 18.46 -15.03
C ARG A 79 -3.80 18.92 -14.03
N CYS A 80 -4.95 18.22 -13.96
CA CYS A 80 -6.08 18.64 -13.15
C CYS A 80 -6.21 17.80 -11.89
N ASN A 81 -6.67 18.42 -10.81
CA ASN A 81 -6.96 17.76 -9.55
C ASN A 81 -8.46 17.72 -9.22
N VAL A 82 -9.27 18.44 -9.99
CA VAL A 82 -10.73 18.49 -9.80
C VAL A 82 -11.45 18.21 -11.13
N PHE A 83 -12.30 17.20 -11.13
CA PHE A 83 -13.04 16.74 -12.29
C PHE A 83 -14.52 16.77 -11.97
N GLY A 84 -15.27 17.60 -12.71
CA GLY A 84 -16.73 17.69 -12.59
C GLY A 84 -17.44 17.09 -13.79
N ARG A 85 -18.72 16.75 -13.64
CA ARG A 85 -19.59 16.12 -14.64
C ARG A 85 -18.99 14.85 -15.25
N VAL A 86 -18.33 14.05 -14.41
CA VAL A 86 -17.65 12.83 -14.81
C VAL A 86 -18.65 11.68 -14.94
N THR A 87 -18.64 11.00 -16.08
CA THR A 87 -19.41 9.78 -16.28
C THR A 87 -18.70 8.56 -15.68
N PRO A 88 -19.40 7.45 -15.36
CA PRO A 88 -18.79 6.24 -14.83
C PRO A 88 -17.68 5.67 -15.73
N ALA A 89 -17.84 5.75 -17.04
CA ALA A 89 -16.83 5.32 -18.00
C ALA A 89 -15.58 6.20 -17.96
N GLN A 90 -15.76 7.52 -17.82
CA GLN A 90 -14.65 8.46 -17.70
C GLN A 90 -13.93 8.30 -16.34
N LYS A 91 -14.61 7.98 -15.23
CA LYS A 91 -13.97 7.65 -13.94
C LYS A 91 -12.97 6.51 -14.11
N LYS A 92 -13.37 5.43 -14.77
CA LYS A 92 -12.47 4.32 -15.09
C LYS A 92 -11.29 4.78 -15.95
N LYS A 93 -11.55 5.54 -17.03
CA LYS A 93 -10.49 6.00 -17.94
C LYS A 93 -9.47 6.92 -17.23
N LEU A 94 -9.90 7.77 -16.29
CA LEU A 94 -9.01 8.60 -15.47
C LEU A 94 -8.06 7.74 -14.63
N VAL A 95 -8.58 6.68 -13.98
CA VAL A 95 -7.74 5.75 -13.21
C VAL A 95 -6.72 5.05 -14.12
N VAL A 96 -7.17 4.56 -15.29
CA VAL A 96 -6.28 3.92 -16.26
C VAL A 96 -5.20 4.88 -16.77
N ALA A 97 -5.57 6.14 -17.04
CA ALA A 97 -4.62 7.17 -17.51
C ALA A 97 -3.53 7.43 -16.46
N LEU A 98 -3.90 7.61 -15.19
CA LEU A 98 -2.94 7.80 -14.09
C LEU A 98 -2.00 6.59 -13.94
N LYS A 99 -2.52 5.36 -14.04
CA LYS A 99 -1.69 4.14 -13.98
C LYS A 99 -0.73 4.03 -15.16
N LYS A 100 -1.13 4.42 -16.38
CA LYS A 100 -0.24 4.47 -17.54
C LYS A 100 0.93 5.43 -17.37
N HIS A 101 0.73 6.52 -16.62
CA HIS A 101 1.79 7.46 -16.26
C HIS A 101 2.68 6.99 -15.08
N GLY A 102 2.47 5.77 -14.61
CA GLY A 102 3.30 5.15 -13.56
C GLY A 102 2.88 5.47 -12.13
N HIS A 103 1.71 6.08 -11.94
CA HIS A 103 1.17 6.34 -10.61
C HIS A 103 0.48 5.10 -10.03
N SER A 104 0.67 4.90 -8.72
CA SER A 104 -0.18 3.97 -7.95
C SER A 104 -1.45 4.70 -7.52
N VAL A 105 -2.60 4.17 -7.87
CA VAL A 105 -3.89 4.85 -7.72
C VAL A 105 -4.73 4.16 -6.66
N ALA A 106 -5.12 4.91 -5.63
CA ALA A 106 -6.18 4.54 -4.70
C ALA A 106 -7.47 5.23 -5.09
N MET A 107 -8.58 4.50 -5.19
CA MET A 107 -9.89 5.02 -5.51
C MET A 107 -10.86 4.81 -4.35
N THR A 108 -11.52 5.90 -3.94
CA THR A 108 -12.60 5.83 -2.95
C THR A 108 -13.94 6.13 -3.64
N GLY A 109 -14.93 5.31 -3.39
CA GLY A 109 -16.27 5.49 -3.96
C GLY A 109 -17.34 4.76 -3.16
N ASP A 110 -18.57 5.20 -3.26
CA ASP A 110 -19.73 4.65 -2.54
C ASP A 110 -20.88 4.23 -3.46
N GLY A 111 -20.86 4.69 -4.70
CA GLY A 111 -21.93 4.48 -5.67
C GLY A 111 -21.69 3.32 -6.65
N VAL A 112 -22.77 2.87 -7.27
CA VAL A 112 -22.72 1.92 -8.39
C VAL A 112 -21.89 2.50 -9.56
N ASN A 113 -21.91 3.82 -9.71
CA ASN A 113 -21.17 4.56 -10.73
C ASN A 113 -19.64 4.50 -10.56
N ASP A 114 -19.18 4.10 -9.39
CA ASP A 114 -17.74 4.01 -9.05
C ASP A 114 -17.16 2.62 -9.26
N VAL A 115 -18.01 1.61 -9.42
CA VAL A 115 -17.62 0.19 -9.51
C VAL A 115 -16.54 -0.08 -10.54
N LEU A 116 -16.64 0.55 -11.72
CA LEU A 116 -15.66 0.36 -12.80
C LEU A 116 -14.29 0.97 -12.44
N ALA A 117 -14.28 2.13 -11.78
CA ALA A 117 -13.07 2.79 -11.34
C ALA A 117 -12.44 2.08 -10.12
N LEU A 118 -13.28 1.63 -9.17
CA LEU A 118 -12.84 0.84 -8.02
C LEU A 118 -12.14 -0.46 -8.42
N LYS A 119 -12.69 -1.17 -9.42
CA LYS A 119 -12.05 -2.39 -9.95
C LYS A 119 -10.71 -2.15 -10.64
N GLU A 120 -10.53 -0.98 -11.23
CA GLU A 120 -9.33 -0.63 -11.99
C GLU A 120 -8.20 -0.14 -11.09
N ALA A 121 -8.54 0.47 -9.95
CA ALA A 121 -7.57 1.04 -9.02
C ALA A 121 -6.66 -0.03 -8.39
N ASP A 122 -5.44 0.37 -8.01
CA ASP A 122 -4.50 -0.50 -7.29
C ASP A 122 -4.95 -0.74 -5.84
N CYS A 123 -5.63 0.25 -5.25
CA CYS A 123 -6.30 0.12 -3.96
C CYS A 123 -7.70 0.72 -4.06
N SER A 124 -8.72 -0.03 -3.66
CA SER A 124 -10.11 0.42 -3.69
C SER A 124 -10.72 0.45 -2.30
N VAL A 125 -11.40 1.55 -2.00
CA VAL A 125 -12.02 1.83 -0.70
C VAL A 125 -13.50 2.14 -0.89
N ALA A 126 -14.39 1.44 -0.21
CA ALA A 126 -15.81 1.74 -0.19
C ALA A 126 -16.28 2.20 1.19
N MET A 127 -17.38 2.92 1.21
CA MET A 127 -18.11 3.25 2.44
C MET A 127 -19.10 2.13 2.77
N ALA A 128 -19.31 1.82 4.05
CA ALA A 128 -20.28 0.80 4.44
C ALA A 128 -21.72 1.18 4.06
N SER A 129 -22.04 2.47 4.07
CA SER A 129 -23.34 3.00 3.58
C SER A 129 -23.47 3.02 2.06
N GLY A 130 -22.39 2.73 1.33
CA GLY A 130 -22.38 2.69 -0.12
C GLY A 130 -23.15 1.51 -0.69
N SER A 131 -23.21 1.42 -2.01
CA SER A 131 -23.91 0.33 -2.70
C SER A 131 -23.23 -1.02 -2.45
N ASP A 132 -24.02 -2.10 -2.43
CA ASP A 132 -23.48 -3.48 -2.34
C ASP A 132 -22.47 -3.76 -3.45
N ALA A 133 -22.70 -3.24 -4.65
CA ALA A 133 -21.81 -3.40 -5.77
C ALA A 133 -20.44 -2.76 -5.53
N ALA A 134 -20.39 -1.56 -4.93
CA ALA A 134 -19.14 -0.89 -4.58
C ALA A 134 -18.40 -1.65 -3.47
N ARG A 135 -19.12 -2.08 -2.41
CA ARG A 135 -18.53 -2.85 -1.30
C ARG A 135 -17.93 -4.18 -1.76
N ASN A 136 -18.64 -4.91 -2.63
CA ASN A 136 -18.21 -6.23 -3.10
C ASN A 136 -16.98 -6.20 -4.01
N VAL A 137 -16.69 -5.07 -4.66
CA VAL A 137 -15.51 -4.92 -5.54
C VAL A 137 -14.34 -4.25 -4.85
N SER A 138 -14.56 -3.63 -3.69
CA SER A 138 -13.54 -2.89 -2.98
C SER A 138 -12.70 -3.80 -2.07
N GLN A 139 -11.42 -3.48 -1.97
CA GLN A 139 -10.45 -4.18 -1.11
C GLN A 139 -10.60 -3.78 0.36
N LEU A 140 -11.06 -2.55 0.62
CA LEU A 140 -11.29 -2.01 1.94
C LEU A 140 -12.72 -1.45 2.04
N VAL A 141 -13.35 -1.64 3.20
CA VAL A 141 -14.65 -1.05 3.51
C VAL A 141 -14.57 -0.29 4.82
N LEU A 142 -14.88 1.02 4.78
CA LEU A 142 -14.90 1.88 5.97
C LEU A 142 -16.23 1.72 6.69
N VAL A 143 -16.23 0.93 7.76
CA VAL A 143 -17.46 0.53 8.50
C VAL A 143 -18.16 1.74 9.10
N ASN A 144 -17.41 2.72 9.61
CA ASN A 144 -17.98 3.94 10.21
C ASN A 144 -18.30 5.03 9.18
N ASN A 145 -18.19 4.75 7.89
CA ASN A 145 -18.36 5.74 6.82
C ASN A 145 -17.51 7.00 6.98
N ASP A 146 -16.38 6.90 7.67
CA ASP A 146 -15.49 8.01 7.97
C ASP A 146 -14.16 7.84 7.26
N PHE A 147 -13.90 8.69 6.25
CA PHE A 147 -12.63 8.74 5.54
C PHE A 147 -11.47 9.20 6.46
N GLY A 148 -11.76 9.88 7.56
CA GLY A 148 -10.79 10.24 8.59
C GLY A 148 -10.13 9.05 9.28
N ALA A 149 -10.66 7.84 9.12
CA ALA A 149 -10.00 6.60 9.58
C ALA A 149 -8.80 6.18 8.70
N MET A 150 -8.67 6.70 7.47
CA MET A 150 -7.62 6.29 6.53
C MET A 150 -6.18 6.49 7.02
N PRO A 151 -5.83 7.56 7.74
CA PRO A 151 -4.50 7.68 8.37
C PRO A 151 -4.15 6.47 9.26
N SER A 152 -5.11 5.96 10.03
CA SER A 152 -4.91 4.78 10.87
C SER A 152 -4.75 3.50 10.04
N VAL A 153 -5.50 3.36 8.95
CA VAL A 153 -5.38 2.24 8.00
C VAL A 153 -4.00 2.22 7.37
N VAL A 154 -3.51 3.38 6.90
CA VAL A 154 -2.16 3.52 6.32
C VAL A 154 -1.08 3.18 7.36
N ALA A 155 -1.22 3.66 8.59
CA ALA A 155 -0.29 3.38 9.67
C ALA A 155 -0.21 1.88 10.00
N GLU A 156 -1.35 1.17 10.00
CA GLU A 156 -1.42 -0.27 10.24
C GLU A 156 -0.84 -1.07 9.06
N GLY A 157 -1.10 -0.64 7.82
CA GLY A 157 -0.49 -1.21 6.63
C GLY A 157 1.05 -1.11 6.68
N ARG A 158 1.59 0.05 7.06
CA ARG A 158 3.04 0.24 7.24
C ARG A 158 3.60 -0.66 8.33
N ARG A 159 2.93 -0.74 9.47
CA ARG A 159 3.31 -1.65 10.55
C ARG A 159 3.42 -3.09 10.06
N THR A 160 2.43 -3.54 9.34
CA THR A 160 2.37 -4.91 8.81
C THR A 160 3.51 -5.17 7.83
N ILE A 161 3.73 -4.28 6.85
CA ILE A 161 4.79 -4.45 5.85
C ILE A 161 6.18 -4.42 6.51
N ASN A 162 6.45 -3.46 7.40
CA ASN A 162 7.74 -3.34 8.07
C ASN A 162 8.05 -4.56 8.95
N ASN A 163 7.05 -5.07 9.68
CA ASN A 163 7.22 -6.25 10.52
C ASN A 163 7.40 -7.52 9.68
N LEU A 164 6.63 -7.63 8.58
CA LEU A 164 6.77 -8.74 7.64
C LEU A 164 8.15 -8.76 6.96
N GLU A 165 8.67 -7.58 6.56
CA GLU A 165 10.02 -7.47 5.96
C GLU A 165 11.10 -7.97 6.92
N ARG A 166 11.03 -7.56 8.19
CA ARG A 166 11.99 -7.99 9.21
C ARG A 166 11.91 -9.48 9.51
N SER A 167 10.71 -10.01 9.70
CA SER A 167 10.49 -11.42 9.95
C SER A 167 10.93 -12.28 8.77
N SER A 168 10.59 -11.88 7.54
CA SER A 168 10.99 -12.57 6.32
C SER A 168 12.51 -12.60 6.15
N ALA A 169 13.21 -11.53 6.54
CA ALA A 169 14.67 -11.52 6.51
C ALA A 169 15.27 -12.59 7.43
N LEU A 170 14.73 -12.82 8.63
CA LEU A 170 15.20 -13.87 9.54
C LEU A 170 15.01 -15.27 8.94
N TYR A 171 13.84 -15.53 8.33
CA TYR A 171 13.59 -16.80 7.65
C TYR A 171 14.53 -17.02 6.45
N LEU A 172 14.78 -15.95 5.69
CA LEU A 172 15.65 -16.04 4.52
C LEU A 172 17.12 -16.28 4.91
N VAL A 173 17.61 -15.67 6.00
CA VAL A 173 18.95 -15.96 6.56
C VAL A 173 19.10 -17.47 6.81
N LYS A 174 18.10 -18.07 7.50
CA LYS A 174 18.12 -19.50 7.79
C LYS A 174 18.20 -20.36 6.52
N THR A 175 17.39 -20.01 5.52
CA THR A 175 17.36 -20.75 4.25
C THR A 175 18.70 -20.63 3.51
N ILE A 176 19.25 -19.43 3.40
CA ILE A 176 20.50 -19.20 2.67
C ILE A 176 21.66 -19.93 3.33
N TYR A 177 21.88 -19.78 4.64
CA TYR A 177 23.01 -20.45 5.28
C TYR A 177 22.88 -21.97 5.23
N SER A 178 21.64 -22.52 5.36
CA SER A 178 21.43 -23.95 5.25
C SER A 178 21.79 -24.50 3.85
N VAL A 179 21.45 -23.74 2.80
CA VAL A 179 21.82 -24.10 1.42
C VAL A 179 23.33 -24.03 1.23
N ILE A 180 23.99 -22.96 1.69
CA ILE A 180 25.45 -22.81 1.60
C ILE A 180 26.17 -23.96 2.31
N LEU A 181 25.76 -24.27 3.55
CA LEU A 181 26.36 -25.38 4.32
C LEU A 181 26.12 -26.72 3.65
N SER A 182 24.91 -26.99 3.15
CA SER A 182 24.60 -28.24 2.46
C SER A 182 25.48 -28.43 1.22
N ILE A 183 25.63 -27.40 0.40
CA ILE A 183 26.49 -27.44 -0.78
C ILE A 183 27.94 -27.68 -0.36
N PHE A 184 28.45 -26.93 0.63
CA PHE A 184 29.83 -27.07 1.11
C PHE A 184 30.12 -28.48 1.58
N PHE A 185 29.30 -29.05 2.48
CA PHE A 185 29.56 -30.36 3.06
C PHE A 185 29.38 -31.52 2.07
N ILE A 186 28.55 -31.36 1.02
CA ILE A 186 28.49 -32.32 -0.10
C ILE A 186 29.82 -32.35 -0.87
N PHE A 187 30.40 -31.19 -1.20
CA PHE A 187 31.65 -31.12 -1.95
C PHE A 187 32.85 -31.60 -1.16
N PHE A 188 32.94 -31.29 0.13
CA PHE A 188 34.07 -31.67 0.99
C PHE A 188 33.93 -33.08 1.59
N ARG A 189 32.82 -33.78 1.32
CA ARG A 189 32.55 -35.15 1.79
C ARG A 189 32.70 -35.34 3.31
N THR A 190 32.57 -34.29 4.08
CA THR A 190 32.51 -34.32 5.53
C THR A 190 31.06 -34.40 5.99
N GLY A 191 30.81 -35.01 7.15
CA GLY A 191 29.46 -35.10 7.70
C GLY A 191 28.86 -33.69 7.96
N TYR A 192 27.56 -33.55 7.74
CA TYR A 192 26.86 -32.30 8.05
C TYR A 192 26.92 -32.04 9.56
N PRO A 193 27.32 -30.83 10.03
CA PRO A 193 27.67 -30.60 11.43
C PRO A 193 26.48 -30.50 12.37
N PHE A 194 25.26 -30.44 11.85
CA PHE A 194 24.04 -30.29 12.66
C PHE A 194 23.10 -31.48 12.49
N GLU A 195 22.55 -31.95 13.60
CA GLU A 195 21.42 -32.84 13.58
C GLU A 195 20.09 -32.09 13.40
N PRO A 196 19.05 -32.70 12.79
CA PRO A 196 17.76 -32.03 12.56
C PRO A 196 17.11 -31.46 13.84
N ILE A 197 17.29 -32.14 14.97
CA ILE A 197 16.75 -31.69 16.26
C ILE A 197 17.43 -30.40 16.75
N GLN A 198 18.74 -30.25 16.54
CA GLN A 198 19.49 -29.06 16.88
C GLN A 198 19.04 -27.87 16.03
N LEU A 199 18.85 -28.08 14.71
CA LEU A 199 18.34 -27.08 13.80
C LEU A 199 16.91 -26.63 14.15
N THR A 200 16.11 -27.52 14.71
CA THR A 200 14.76 -27.19 15.18
C THR A 200 14.80 -26.25 16.38
N LEU A 201 15.63 -26.57 17.38
CA LEU A 201 15.80 -25.72 18.55
C LEU A 201 16.39 -24.34 18.19
N VAL A 202 17.46 -24.32 17.40
CA VAL A 202 18.07 -23.09 16.91
C VAL A 202 17.04 -22.28 16.13
N GLY A 203 16.28 -22.89 15.24
CA GLY A 203 15.25 -22.20 14.47
C GLY A 203 14.13 -21.62 15.33
N ALA A 204 13.69 -22.33 16.37
CA ALA A 204 12.68 -21.82 17.29
C ALA A 204 13.17 -20.58 18.07
N LEU A 205 14.40 -20.60 18.56
CA LEU A 205 14.98 -19.51 19.36
C LEU A 205 15.46 -18.32 18.52
N THR A 206 16.04 -18.56 17.35
CA THR A 206 16.64 -17.48 16.52
C THR A 206 15.71 -16.89 15.49
N VAL A 207 14.70 -17.64 15.06
CA VAL A 207 13.73 -17.18 14.04
C VAL A 207 12.33 -17.11 14.62
N GLY A 208 11.83 -18.18 15.22
CA GLY A 208 10.45 -18.25 15.68
C GLY A 208 10.11 -17.21 16.73
N LEU A 209 10.80 -17.22 17.86
CA LEU A 209 10.56 -16.30 18.96
C LEU A 209 10.83 -14.82 18.55
N PRO A 210 11.95 -14.45 17.92
CA PRO A 210 12.17 -13.09 17.45
C PRO A 210 11.14 -12.63 16.43
N SER A 211 10.70 -13.46 15.49
CA SER A 211 9.67 -13.10 14.52
C SER A 211 8.34 -12.77 15.20
N PHE A 212 7.97 -13.52 16.24
CA PHE A 212 6.77 -13.24 17.02
C PHE A 212 6.88 -11.88 17.72
N VAL A 213 8.00 -11.60 18.39
CA VAL A 213 8.24 -10.32 19.06
C VAL A 213 8.24 -9.15 18.06
N LEU A 214 8.87 -9.33 16.89
CA LEU A 214 8.88 -8.31 15.83
C LEU A 214 7.47 -8.02 15.29
N ALA A 215 6.62 -9.03 15.19
CA ALA A 215 5.24 -8.86 14.73
C ALA A 215 4.41 -7.96 15.67
N LEU A 216 4.77 -7.87 16.95
CA LEU A 216 4.09 -7.02 17.94
C LEU A 216 4.60 -5.57 17.94
N GLN A 217 5.71 -5.28 17.28
CA GLN A 217 6.29 -3.92 17.30
C GLN A 217 5.43 -2.91 16.53
N PRO A 218 5.17 -1.73 17.10
CA PRO A 218 4.42 -0.66 16.44
C PRO A 218 5.31 0.15 15.49
N ASN A 219 5.83 -0.47 14.43
CA ASN A 219 6.66 0.22 13.45
C ASN A 219 5.79 0.83 12.33
N LYS A 220 5.60 2.13 12.38
CA LYS A 220 4.79 2.91 11.42
C LYS A 220 5.64 3.73 10.44
N ASP A 221 6.94 3.47 10.36
CA ASP A 221 7.85 4.18 9.47
C ASP A 221 7.43 4.04 8.01
N ILE A 222 7.77 5.05 7.21
CA ILE A 222 7.49 5.01 5.77
C ILE A 222 8.27 3.85 5.14
N VAL A 223 7.55 2.94 4.48
CA VAL A 223 8.14 1.84 3.72
C VAL A 223 8.93 2.42 2.54
N LYS A 224 10.22 2.10 2.45
CA LYS A 224 11.12 2.60 1.41
C LYS A 224 11.69 1.45 0.58
N GLY A 225 11.82 1.68 -0.72
CA GLY A 225 12.45 0.72 -1.62
C GLY A 225 11.55 -0.47 -1.99
N ASN A 226 12.19 -1.51 -2.50
CA ASN A 226 11.51 -2.72 -2.92
C ASN A 226 11.59 -3.77 -1.80
N PHE A 227 10.46 -4.32 -1.39
CA PHE A 227 10.33 -5.33 -0.33
C PHE A 227 11.32 -6.50 -0.49
N THR A 228 11.37 -7.09 -1.69
CA THR A 228 12.24 -8.25 -1.96
C THR A 228 13.72 -7.88 -1.88
N VAL A 229 14.10 -6.73 -2.45
CA VAL A 229 15.49 -6.25 -2.43
C VAL A 229 15.95 -5.98 -1.00
N ASN A 230 15.11 -5.34 -0.20
CA ASN A 230 15.40 -5.05 1.20
C ASN A 230 15.63 -6.32 2.03
N ILE A 231 14.79 -7.34 1.84
CA ILE A 231 14.93 -8.62 2.54
C ILE A 231 16.24 -9.31 2.14
N ILE A 232 16.54 -9.38 0.85
CA ILE A 232 17.78 -10.00 0.35
C ILE A 232 19.01 -9.26 0.86
N ALA A 233 19.02 -7.93 0.75
CA ALA A 233 20.15 -7.10 1.19
C ALA A 233 20.46 -7.26 2.68
N ARG A 234 19.43 -7.46 3.52
CA ARG A 234 19.62 -7.70 4.96
C ARG A 234 20.02 -9.13 5.28
N SER A 235 19.54 -10.10 4.50
CA SER A 235 19.74 -11.52 4.79
C SER A 235 21.08 -12.06 4.33
N LEU A 236 21.58 -11.61 3.18
CA LEU A 236 22.82 -12.13 2.59
C LEU A 236 24.05 -11.97 3.49
N PRO A 237 24.38 -10.77 4.01
CA PRO A 237 25.58 -10.61 4.84
C PRO A 237 25.55 -11.50 6.08
N THR A 238 24.41 -11.55 6.75
CA THR A 238 24.21 -12.36 7.95
C THR A 238 24.34 -13.86 7.65
N ALA A 239 23.75 -14.32 6.56
CA ALA A 239 23.84 -15.73 6.15
C ALA A 239 25.30 -16.14 5.81
N PHE A 240 26.06 -15.27 5.15
CA PHE A 240 27.47 -15.51 4.88
C PHE A 240 28.31 -15.55 6.15
N CYS A 241 28.10 -14.62 7.10
CA CYS A 241 28.81 -14.65 8.40
C CYS A 241 28.53 -15.99 9.15
N ILE A 242 27.27 -16.38 9.29
CA ILE A 242 26.90 -17.63 9.95
C ILE A 242 27.52 -18.84 9.24
N SER A 243 27.51 -18.86 7.91
CA SER A 243 28.14 -19.94 7.14
C SER A 243 29.65 -20.01 7.39
N ALA A 244 30.35 -18.88 7.38
CA ALA A 244 31.77 -18.82 7.66
C ALA A 244 32.09 -19.26 9.11
N ASP A 245 31.34 -18.77 10.09
CA ASP A 245 31.49 -19.13 11.50
C ASP A 245 31.27 -20.63 11.74
N THR A 246 30.48 -21.28 10.91
CA THR A 246 30.26 -22.74 10.99
C THR A 246 31.36 -23.52 10.27
N ILE A 247 31.74 -23.08 9.06
CA ILE A 247 32.71 -23.79 8.22
C ILE A 247 34.13 -23.73 8.82
N LEU A 248 34.55 -22.56 9.29
CA LEU A 248 35.93 -22.37 9.79
C LEU A 248 36.25 -23.30 10.98
N PRO A 249 35.47 -23.36 12.07
CA PRO A 249 35.77 -24.28 13.18
C PRO A 249 35.71 -25.75 12.78
N VAL A 250 34.70 -26.15 11.96
CA VAL A 250 34.60 -27.54 11.51
C VAL A 250 35.81 -27.94 10.66
N SER A 251 36.23 -27.08 9.73
CA SER A 251 37.43 -27.35 8.93
C SER A 251 38.70 -27.39 9.79
N TYR A 252 38.84 -26.52 10.79
CA TYR A 252 39.97 -26.50 11.70
C TYR A 252 40.01 -27.77 12.54
N THR A 253 38.89 -28.22 13.11
CA THR A 253 38.85 -29.45 13.92
C THR A 253 39.13 -30.70 13.10
N HIS A 254 38.67 -30.79 11.85
CA HIS A 254 39.01 -31.91 10.95
C HIS A 254 40.47 -31.91 10.51
N LEU A 255 41.15 -30.77 10.44
CA LEU A 255 42.56 -30.66 10.08
C LEU A 255 43.50 -30.92 11.27
N THR A 256 43.07 -30.58 12.48
CA THR A 256 43.94 -30.59 13.68
C THR A 256 43.71 -31.74 14.62
N LEU A 257 42.52 -32.32 14.65
CA LEU A 257 42.27 -33.52 15.44
C LEU A 257 42.49 -34.74 14.55
N PRO A 258 43.46 -35.63 14.93
CA PRO A 258 43.58 -36.90 14.23
C PRO A 258 42.25 -37.64 14.33
N THR A 259 41.75 -38.10 13.19
CA THR A 259 40.64 -39.01 13.11
C THR A 259 40.95 -40.21 14.02
N LYS A 260 40.52 -40.15 15.26
CA LYS A 260 40.43 -41.34 16.09
C LYS A 260 39.17 -42.08 15.60
N LEU A 261 39.46 -43.05 14.73
CA LEU A 261 39.52 -44.47 15.13
C LEU A 261 38.14 -45.08 15.37
N GLU A 262 37.77 -45.87 14.35
CA GLU A 262 37.13 -47.17 14.54
C GLU A 262 36.10 -47.29 15.67
#